data_ee6b8282444d3380e767b4d650acdcbd
#
_entry.id   ee6b8282444d3380e767b4d650acdcbd
#
_cell.length_a   1.000
_cell.length_b   1.000
_cell.length_c   1.000
_cell.angle_alpha   90.00
_cell.angle_beta   90.00
_cell.angle_gamma   90.00
#
_symmetry.space_group_name_H-M   'P 1'
#
loop_
_entity.id
_entity.type
_entity.pdbx_description
1 polymer ?
#
loop_
_entity_poly.entity_id
_entity_poly.type
_entity_poly.pdbx_seq_one_letter_code
_entity_poly.pdbx_strand_id
1 'polypeptide(L)'
;MQNSPLRLVGRDVLFVHWPVPVDAVREVVPEALTVDTVEGSAWLSVLAHEVSETTLASLPVSRPFVQVNDRTYVRFDGDPGVYFLSLDTGNRAAAVAARRLFGLPFRPARGSVRRRDDGTVTLRCQRAARRQPQARFDARYRPTGEPRSGSGSANGETVSGEPTEVDPDSTTGRLVERHRYFVPGAEASRLSRTVGGTERVREESGVLVGEVTRDPWRLAPVDASLRTNTLFDAAGRDPLDAEPALEYSPRYESRVVDLEFVSRDTE
;
A
#
# COMPACT_ATOMS: atom_id res chain seq x y z
N MET A 1 -2.34 -6.16 25.26
CA MET A 1 -2.99 -5.64 24.02
C MET A 1 -2.56 -4.18 23.90
N GLN A 2 -1.58 -3.89 23.03
CA GLN A 2 -1.14 -2.51 22.81
C GLN A 2 -2.30 -1.74 22.16
N ASN A 3 -2.75 -0.68 22.81
CA ASN A 3 -3.77 0.22 22.28
C ASN A 3 -3.16 1.05 21.15
N SER A 4 -3.16 0.49 19.94
CA SER A 4 -2.75 1.26 18.75
C SER A 4 -3.71 2.44 18.58
N PRO A 5 -3.19 3.68 18.48
CA PRO A 5 -4.05 4.84 18.36
C PRO A 5 -4.81 4.89 17.03
N LEU A 6 -4.29 4.25 15.98
CA LEU A 6 -4.88 4.29 14.62
C LEU A 6 -5.27 2.90 14.14
N ARG A 7 -6.56 2.70 13.90
CA ARG A 7 -7.14 1.48 13.29
C ARG A 7 -7.83 1.84 11.98
N LEU A 8 -7.63 1.00 10.98
CA LEU A 8 -8.19 1.12 9.64
C LEU A 8 -8.92 -0.18 9.27
N VAL A 9 -10.11 -0.07 8.72
CA VAL A 9 -10.81 -1.18 8.08
C VAL A 9 -10.97 -0.87 6.60
N GLY A 10 -10.48 -1.76 5.75
CA GLY A 10 -10.67 -1.66 4.31
C GLY A 10 -11.59 -2.75 3.78
N ARG A 11 -12.21 -2.46 2.62
CA ARG A 11 -13.10 -3.37 1.90
C ARG A 11 -12.82 -3.36 0.41
N ASP A 12 -13.17 -4.47 -0.25
CA ASP A 12 -13.05 -4.65 -1.70
C ASP A 12 -11.64 -4.32 -2.20
N VAL A 13 -10.66 -4.93 -1.59
CA VAL A 13 -9.25 -4.68 -1.87
C VAL A 13 -8.85 -5.38 -3.16
N LEU A 14 -8.43 -4.60 -4.15
CA LEU A 14 -7.80 -5.10 -5.36
C LEU A 14 -6.29 -4.91 -5.23
N PHE A 15 -5.55 -5.99 -5.30
CA PHE A 15 -4.11 -5.99 -5.48
C PHE A 15 -3.79 -6.15 -6.96
N VAL A 16 -2.86 -5.36 -7.43
CA VAL A 16 -2.33 -5.44 -8.79
C VAL A 16 -0.81 -5.38 -8.70
N HIS A 17 -0.13 -6.43 -9.12
CA HIS A 17 1.31 -6.58 -8.99
C HIS A 17 1.95 -6.79 -10.36
N TRP A 18 2.97 -5.99 -10.70
CA TRP A 18 3.73 -6.12 -11.93
C TRP A 18 5.17 -6.50 -11.62
N PRO A 19 5.69 -7.60 -12.18
CA PRO A 19 7.14 -7.84 -12.18
C PRO A 19 7.82 -6.84 -13.10
N VAL A 20 8.92 -6.27 -12.64
CA VAL A 20 9.69 -5.28 -13.38
C VAL A 20 11.20 -5.52 -13.22
N PRO A 21 12.02 -5.05 -14.15
CA PRO A 21 13.48 -5.03 -13.97
C PRO A 21 13.86 -4.24 -12.71
N VAL A 22 14.90 -4.67 -12.01
CA VAL A 22 15.38 -4.00 -10.78
C VAL A 22 15.74 -2.55 -11.05
N ASP A 23 16.39 -2.27 -12.18
CA ASP A 23 16.81 -0.93 -12.55
C ASP A 23 15.63 0.05 -12.70
N ALA A 24 14.49 -0.42 -13.22
CA ALA A 24 13.27 0.39 -13.35
C ALA A 24 12.72 0.89 -12.01
N VAL A 25 13.03 0.20 -10.92
CA VAL A 25 12.63 0.58 -9.56
C VAL A 25 13.74 1.32 -8.83
N ARG A 26 15.00 0.98 -9.12
CA ARG A 26 16.17 1.57 -8.47
C ARG A 26 16.20 3.10 -8.56
N GLU A 27 15.80 3.66 -9.70
CA GLU A 27 15.80 5.10 -9.94
C GLU A 27 14.82 5.87 -9.03
N VAL A 28 13.75 5.23 -8.58
CA VAL A 28 12.72 5.87 -7.75
C VAL A 28 12.82 5.51 -6.27
N VAL A 29 13.65 4.53 -5.93
CA VAL A 29 13.90 4.12 -4.54
C VAL A 29 15.10 4.90 -4.00
N PRO A 30 14.96 5.64 -2.88
CA PRO A 30 16.06 6.35 -2.25
C PRO A 30 17.23 5.42 -1.87
N GLU A 31 18.46 5.94 -1.94
CA GLU A 31 19.71 5.18 -1.65
C GLU A 31 19.73 4.54 -0.26
N ALA A 32 18.98 5.10 0.68
CA ALA A 32 18.83 4.55 2.01
C ALA A 32 18.19 3.16 2.05
N LEU A 33 17.52 2.75 0.97
CA LEU A 33 16.79 1.49 0.86
C LEU A 33 17.36 0.62 -0.23
N THR A 34 17.34 -0.69 -0.02
CA THR A 34 17.67 -1.70 -1.03
C THR A 34 16.39 -2.21 -1.68
N VAL A 35 16.36 -2.32 -3.01
CA VAL A 35 15.23 -2.95 -3.72
C VAL A 35 15.14 -4.42 -3.31
N ASP A 36 13.98 -4.85 -2.84
CA ASP A 36 13.69 -6.27 -2.54
C ASP A 36 13.18 -6.96 -3.80
N THR A 37 13.64 -8.18 -4.02
CA THR A 37 13.24 -8.99 -5.17
C THR A 37 12.49 -10.24 -4.74
N VAL A 38 11.49 -10.62 -5.51
CA VAL A 38 10.76 -11.87 -5.38
C VAL A 38 10.86 -12.60 -6.70
N GLU A 39 11.34 -13.84 -6.68
CA GLU A 39 11.64 -14.64 -7.89
C GLU A 39 12.57 -13.92 -8.89
N GLY A 40 13.56 -13.19 -8.38
CA GLY A 40 14.56 -12.48 -9.18
C GLY A 40 14.07 -11.17 -9.82
N SER A 41 12.82 -10.80 -9.66
CA SER A 41 12.25 -9.55 -10.17
C SER A 41 11.98 -8.55 -9.05
N ALA A 42 12.14 -7.27 -9.34
CA ALA A 42 11.49 -6.21 -8.55
C ALA A 42 10.00 -6.16 -8.89
N TRP A 43 9.21 -5.54 -8.02
CA TRP A 43 7.76 -5.49 -8.19
C TRP A 43 7.22 -4.09 -7.93
N LEU A 44 6.33 -3.63 -8.81
CA LEU A 44 5.47 -2.49 -8.57
C LEU A 44 4.07 -2.98 -8.21
N SER A 45 3.42 -2.31 -7.28
CA SER A 45 2.13 -2.76 -6.79
C SER A 45 1.17 -1.62 -6.57
N VAL A 46 -0.06 -1.80 -7.02
CA VAL A 46 -1.19 -0.95 -6.67
C VAL A 46 -2.11 -1.71 -5.75
N LEU A 47 -2.41 -1.10 -4.60
CA LEU A 47 -3.44 -1.55 -3.66
C LEU A 47 -4.58 -0.54 -3.72
N ALA A 48 -5.72 -0.93 -4.31
CA ALA A 48 -6.90 -0.09 -4.44
C ALA A 48 -8.06 -0.62 -3.59
N HIS A 49 -8.64 0.22 -2.73
CA HIS A 49 -9.67 -0.20 -1.78
C HIS A 49 -10.54 0.96 -1.30
N GLU A 50 -11.64 0.63 -0.65
CA GLU A 50 -12.38 1.56 0.19
C GLU A 50 -11.94 1.43 1.64
N VAL A 51 -11.47 2.50 2.25
CA VAL A 51 -11.35 2.58 3.71
C VAL A 51 -12.74 2.85 4.26
N SER A 52 -13.35 1.83 4.86
CA SER A 52 -14.73 1.91 5.36
C SER A 52 -14.83 2.51 6.76
N GLU A 53 -13.79 2.29 7.58
CA GLU A 53 -13.72 2.79 8.94
C GLU A 53 -12.30 3.27 9.25
N THR A 54 -12.20 4.37 9.95
CA THR A 54 -10.95 4.85 10.56
C THR A 54 -11.25 5.29 11.97
N THR A 55 -10.53 4.75 12.94
CA THR A 55 -10.61 5.17 14.33
C THR A 55 -9.26 5.63 14.83
N LEU A 56 -9.24 6.72 15.58
CA LEU A 56 -8.09 7.24 16.29
C LEU A 56 -8.42 7.27 17.77
N ALA A 57 -7.62 6.61 18.60
CA ALA A 57 -7.89 6.46 20.05
C ALA A 57 -9.35 6.01 20.33
N SER A 58 -9.83 5.02 19.57
CA SER A 58 -11.19 4.45 19.64
C SER A 58 -12.34 5.35 19.16
N LEU A 59 -12.04 6.56 18.69
CA LEU A 59 -13.05 7.47 18.13
C LEU A 59 -13.08 7.39 16.60
N PRO A 60 -14.26 7.30 15.96
CA PRO A 60 -14.37 7.34 14.51
C PRO A 60 -13.96 8.73 14.00
N VAL A 61 -13.01 8.77 13.05
CA VAL A 61 -12.43 10.03 12.56
C VAL A 61 -12.69 10.31 11.09
N SER A 62 -13.34 9.41 10.38
CA SER A 62 -13.66 9.64 8.98
C SER A 62 -14.93 8.92 8.53
N ARG A 63 -15.51 9.43 7.42
CA ARG A 63 -16.48 8.68 6.60
C ARG A 63 -15.71 7.77 5.64
N PRO A 64 -16.36 6.75 5.03
CA PRO A 64 -15.74 5.92 4.02
C PRO A 64 -15.13 6.75 2.88
N PHE A 65 -13.97 6.33 2.39
CA PHE A 65 -13.26 6.98 1.29
C PHE A 65 -12.43 5.97 0.49
N VAL A 66 -12.17 6.30 -0.77
CA VAL A 66 -11.27 5.51 -1.63
C VAL A 66 -9.82 5.84 -1.30
N GLN A 67 -8.98 4.82 -1.27
CA GLN A 67 -7.54 4.95 -1.21
C GLN A 67 -6.88 4.04 -2.24
N VAL A 68 -5.86 4.58 -2.91
CA VAL A 68 -5.04 3.85 -3.88
C VAL A 68 -3.58 4.07 -3.50
N ASN A 69 -2.89 2.99 -3.20
CA ASN A 69 -1.49 3.00 -2.80
C ASN A 69 -0.64 2.49 -3.96
N ASP A 70 0.24 3.33 -4.48
CA ASP A 70 1.30 2.94 -5.42
C ASP A 70 2.57 2.69 -4.60
N ARG A 71 3.13 1.49 -4.69
CA ARG A 71 4.22 1.04 -3.82
C ARG A 71 5.16 0.08 -4.51
N THR A 72 6.36 -0.03 -3.96
CA THR A 72 7.35 -1.07 -4.31
C THR A 72 7.88 -1.73 -3.05
N TYR A 73 8.66 -2.77 -3.23
CA TYR A 73 9.19 -3.62 -2.16
C TYR A 73 10.66 -3.34 -1.95
N VAL A 74 11.03 -3.15 -0.71
CA VAL A 74 12.37 -2.72 -0.32
C VAL A 74 12.80 -3.41 0.98
N ARG A 75 14.10 -3.30 1.26
CA ARG A 75 14.69 -3.66 2.55
C ARG A 75 15.38 -2.46 3.16
N PHE A 76 15.33 -2.39 4.47
CA PHE A 76 16.10 -1.49 5.30
C PHE A 76 16.74 -2.30 6.43
N ASP A 77 18.06 -2.23 6.56
CA ASP A 77 18.87 -3.05 7.50
C ASP A 77 18.54 -4.56 7.43
N GLY A 78 18.27 -5.06 6.22
CA GLY A 78 17.91 -6.46 6.00
C GLY A 78 16.43 -6.79 6.19
N ASP A 79 15.65 -5.95 6.84
CA ASP A 79 14.23 -6.14 7.08
C ASP A 79 13.38 -5.81 5.85
N PRO A 80 12.47 -6.71 5.43
CA PRO A 80 11.62 -6.48 4.29
C PRO A 80 10.44 -5.54 4.64
N GLY A 81 10.07 -4.68 3.68
CA GLY A 81 8.93 -3.80 3.81
C GLY A 81 8.51 -3.18 2.49
N VAL A 82 7.69 -2.14 2.56
CA VAL A 82 7.24 -1.39 1.40
C VAL A 82 7.74 0.05 1.43
N TYR A 83 7.97 0.58 0.25
CA TYR A 83 8.19 2.00 0.01
C TYR A 83 7.02 2.54 -0.81
N PHE A 84 6.34 3.55 -0.28
CA PHE A 84 5.21 4.17 -0.97
C PHE A 84 5.70 5.22 -1.95
N LEU A 85 5.32 5.07 -3.21
CA LEU A 85 5.55 6.05 -4.27
C LEU A 85 4.46 7.12 -4.27
N SER A 86 3.22 6.73 -4.03
CA SER A 86 2.11 7.63 -3.70
C SER A 86 0.98 6.94 -2.95
N LEU A 87 0.23 7.73 -2.20
CA LEU A 87 -0.97 7.33 -1.46
C LEU A 87 -2.11 8.29 -1.85
N ASP A 88 -2.85 7.96 -2.89
CA ASP A 88 -3.98 8.79 -3.36
C ASP A 88 -5.22 8.50 -2.51
N THR A 89 -5.74 9.50 -1.78
CA THR A 89 -6.80 9.30 -0.79
C THR A 89 -7.92 10.34 -0.89
N GLY A 90 -9.16 9.86 -0.70
CA GLY A 90 -10.35 10.70 -0.61
C GLY A 90 -10.45 11.50 0.70
N ASN A 91 -9.69 11.15 1.72
CA ASN A 91 -9.66 11.87 3.00
C ASN A 91 -8.57 12.96 3.00
N ARG A 92 -8.94 14.15 2.57
CA ARG A 92 -8.01 15.30 2.46
C ARG A 92 -7.39 15.72 3.79
N ALA A 93 -8.15 15.67 4.87
CA ALA A 93 -7.65 16.09 6.19
C ALA A 93 -6.60 15.10 6.70
N ALA A 94 -6.88 13.79 6.60
CA ALA A 94 -5.92 12.75 6.94
C ALA A 94 -4.67 12.81 6.06
N ALA A 95 -4.82 13.07 4.75
CA ALA A 95 -3.69 13.23 3.83
C ALA A 95 -2.74 14.35 4.25
N VAL A 96 -3.29 15.51 4.63
CA VAL A 96 -2.48 16.65 5.07
C VAL A 96 -1.78 16.33 6.40
N ALA A 97 -2.50 15.74 7.35
CA ALA A 97 -1.94 15.36 8.65
C ALA A 97 -0.82 14.33 8.49
N ALA A 98 -1.06 13.23 7.78
CA ALA A 98 -0.08 12.16 7.60
C ALA A 98 1.18 12.62 6.84
N ARG A 99 1.04 13.51 5.85
CA ARG A 99 2.19 14.12 5.17
C ARG A 99 3.03 14.97 6.10
N ARG A 100 2.38 15.78 6.96
CA ARG A 100 3.07 16.69 7.87
C ARG A 100 3.73 15.97 9.04
N LEU A 101 3.07 14.93 9.55
CA LEU A 101 3.50 14.22 10.75
C LEU A 101 4.51 13.10 10.42
N PHE A 102 4.29 12.37 9.34
CA PHE A 102 5.02 11.15 9.04
C PHE A 102 5.80 11.18 7.72
N GLY A 103 5.74 12.27 6.95
CA GLY A 103 6.40 12.36 5.66
C GLY A 103 5.82 11.45 4.57
N LEU A 104 4.75 10.70 4.85
CA LEU A 104 4.14 9.78 3.89
C LEU A 104 3.61 10.51 2.65
N PRO A 105 3.79 9.97 1.43
CA PRO A 105 3.50 10.66 0.17
C PRO A 105 1.99 10.70 -0.17
N PHE A 106 1.16 11.06 0.80
CA PHE A 106 -0.28 11.20 0.60
C PHE A 106 -0.63 12.31 -0.38
N ARG A 107 -1.54 12.01 -1.29
CA ARG A 107 -2.07 12.92 -2.30
C ARG A 107 -3.59 13.00 -2.16
N PRO A 108 -4.16 14.20 -2.03
CA PRO A 108 -5.62 14.34 -2.07
C PRO A 108 -6.18 13.86 -3.40
N ALA A 109 -7.19 13.01 -3.34
CA ALA A 109 -7.86 12.46 -4.51
C ALA A 109 -9.39 12.58 -4.39
N ARG A 110 -10.08 12.33 -5.48
CA ARG A 110 -11.53 12.09 -5.52
C ARG A 110 -11.73 10.65 -5.93
N GLY A 111 -12.52 9.90 -5.17
CA GLY A 111 -12.77 8.51 -5.46
C GLY A 111 -14.22 8.12 -5.28
N SER A 112 -14.60 7.03 -5.91
CA SER A 112 -15.91 6.40 -5.73
C SER A 112 -15.80 4.89 -5.89
N VAL A 113 -16.58 4.16 -5.09
CA VAL A 113 -16.79 2.72 -5.23
C VAL A 113 -18.27 2.49 -5.52
N ARG A 114 -18.55 1.65 -6.51
CA ARG A 114 -19.90 1.18 -6.83
C ARG A 114 -19.90 -0.34 -6.83
N ARG A 115 -20.82 -0.91 -6.09
CA ARG A 115 -21.05 -2.35 -6.01
C ARG A 115 -22.34 -2.67 -6.73
N ARG A 116 -22.36 -3.78 -7.45
CA ARG A 116 -23.55 -4.32 -8.10
C ARG A 116 -23.97 -5.60 -7.39
N ASP A 117 -25.22 -6.00 -7.61
CA ASP A 117 -25.79 -7.21 -7.02
C ASP A 117 -25.10 -8.49 -7.53
N ASP A 118 -24.45 -8.46 -8.69
CA ASP A 118 -23.66 -9.53 -9.27
C ASP A 118 -22.25 -9.66 -8.67
N GLY A 119 -21.94 -8.91 -7.61
CA GLY A 119 -20.64 -8.87 -6.96
C GLY A 119 -19.59 -8.01 -7.68
N THR A 120 -19.95 -7.38 -8.82
CA THR A 120 -19.02 -6.49 -9.54
C THR A 120 -18.77 -5.21 -8.76
N VAL A 121 -17.49 -4.91 -8.54
CA VAL A 121 -17.02 -3.64 -7.96
C VAL A 121 -16.44 -2.75 -9.06
N THR A 122 -16.78 -1.48 -9.05
CA THR A 122 -16.12 -0.45 -9.87
C THR A 122 -15.52 0.58 -8.94
N LEU A 123 -14.20 0.67 -8.92
CA LEU A 123 -13.45 1.65 -8.15
C LEU A 123 -12.83 2.67 -9.10
N ARG A 124 -12.97 3.94 -8.73
CA ARG A 124 -12.37 5.07 -9.43
C ARG A 124 -11.64 5.95 -8.43
N CYS A 125 -10.44 6.39 -8.80
CA CYS A 125 -9.65 7.33 -8.04
C CYS A 125 -8.98 8.31 -9.01
N GLN A 126 -9.07 9.60 -8.71
CA GLN A 126 -8.41 10.65 -9.49
C GLN A 126 -7.76 11.65 -8.55
N ARG A 127 -6.47 11.86 -8.72
CA ARG A 127 -5.70 12.86 -7.96
C ARG A 127 -6.28 14.25 -8.19
N ALA A 128 -6.51 14.99 -7.11
CA ALA A 128 -7.20 16.28 -7.13
C ALA A 128 -6.29 17.51 -7.06
N ALA A 129 -4.99 17.31 -6.91
CA ALA A 129 -4.04 18.40 -6.69
C ALA A 129 -3.62 19.06 -8.00
N ARG A 130 -3.93 20.36 -8.17
CA ARG A 130 -3.61 21.13 -9.39
C ARG A 130 -2.12 21.31 -9.69
N ARG A 131 -1.24 21.20 -8.69
CA ARG A 131 0.21 21.43 -8.81
C ARG A 131 1.04 20.13 -8.78
N GLN A 132 0.41 18.99 -8.97
CA GLN A 132 1.05 17.67 -8.99
C GLN A 132 0.70 16.97 -10.29
N PRO A 133 1.54 16.04 -10.76
CA PRO A 133 1.19 15.21 -11.90
C PRO A 133 -0.18 14.58 -11.71
N GLN A 134 -1.03 14.68 -12.74
CA GLN A 134 -2.35 14.08 -12.72
C GLN A 134 -2.19 12.57 -12.71
N ALA A 135 -2.92 11.91 -11.83
CA ALA A 135 -2.95 10.45 -11.77
C ALA A 135 -4.39 9.97 -11.64
N ARG A 136 -4.66 8.86 -12.30
CA ARG A 136 -5.96 8.23 -12.30
C ARG A 136 -5.81 6.71 -12.25
N PHE A 137 -6.66 6.09 -11.45
CA PHE A 137 -6.82 4.65 -11.38
C PHE A 137 -8.30 4.31 -11.46
N ASP A 138 -8.71 3.58 -12.51
CA ASP A 138 -10.06 3.07 -12.69
C ASP A 138 -10.01 1.57 -12.94
N ALA A 139 -10.66 0.81 -12.09
CA ALA A 139 -10.77 -0.64 -12.21
C ALA A 139 -12.22 -1.10 -12.09
N ARG A 140 -12.57 -2.12 -12.85
CA ARG A 140 -13.77 -2.92 -12.65
C ARG A 140 -13.34 -4.35 -12.39
N TYR A 141 -13.78 -4.93 -11.29
CA TYR A 141 -13.37 -6.26 -10.89
C TYR A 141 -14.50 -7.01 -10.20
N ARG A 142 -14.40 -8.33 -10.23
CA ARG A 142 -15.32 -9.24 -9.58
C ARG A 142 -14.56 -10.44 -9.05
N PRO A 143 -14.64 -10.75 -7.74
CA PRO A 143 -14.11 -11.99 -7.22
C PRO A 143 -14.81 -13.16 -7.90
N THR A 144 -14.06 -14.17 -8.30
CA THR A 144 -14.58 -15.33 -9.04
C THR A 144 -15.07 -16.46 -8.11
N GLY A 145 -14.96 -16.25 -6.80
CA GLY A 145 -15.42 -17.21 -5.79
C GLY A 145 -14.54 -18.45 -5.63
N GLU A 146 -13.42 -18.52 -6.32
CA GLU A 146 -12.47 -19.62 -6.22
C GLU A 146 -11.14 -19.14 -5.65
N PRO A 147 -10.71 -19.61 -4.47
CA PRO A 147 -9.41 -19.28 -3.93
C PRO A 147 -8.30 -19.94 -4.74
N ARG A 148 -7.29 -19.19 -5.14
CA ARG A 148 -6.03 -19.77 -5.59
C ARG A 148 -5.22 -20.18 -4.37
N SER A 149 -4.96 -21.47 -4.23
CA SER A 149 -3.85 -21.95 -3.44
C SER A 149 -2.55 -21.45 -4.08
N GLY A 150 -1.73 -20.73 -3.34
CA GLY A 150 -0.51 -20.12 -3.83
C GLY A 150 0.57 -21.14 -4.19
N SER A 151 0.41 -21.75 -5.34
CA SER A 151 1.52 -22.40 -6.04
C SER A 151 1.28 -22.24 -7.54
N GLY A 152 2.21 -21.57 -8.21
CA GLY A 152 2.24 -21.49 -9.66
C GLY A 152 2.39 -22.90 -10.27
N SER A 153 1.28 -23.59 -10.43
CA SER A 153 1.21 -24.78 -11.26
C SER A 153 0.13 -24.56 -12.31
N ALA A 154 0.55 -24.59 -13.55
CA ALA A 154 -0.28 -24.49 -14.74
C ALA A 154 -1.08 -25.78 -14.98
N ASN A 155 -1.85 -26.25 -14.02
CA ASN A 155 -2.79 -27.33 -14.22
C ASN A 155 -4.11 -26.94 -13.56
N GLY A 156 -5.10 -26.65 -14.40
CA GLY A 156 -6.42 -26.22 -14.02
C GLY A 156 -7.17 -27.27 -13.20
N GLU A 157 -7.20 -27.09 -11.90
CA GLU A 157 -8.22 -27.66 -11.03
C GLU A 157 -8.97 -26.50 -10.39
N THR A 158 -10.22 -26.39 -10.77
CA THR A 158 -11.22 -25.44 -10.27
C THR A 158 -11.61 -25.86 -8.86
N VAL A 159 -11.21 -25.10 -7.86
CA VAL A 159 -11.69 -25.30 -6.48
C VAL A 159 -12.59 -24.13 -6.11
N SER A 160 -13.88 -24.40 -5.96
CA SER A 160 -14.87 -23.44 -5.48
C SER A 160 -14.68 -23.21 -3.98
N GLY A 161 -14.51 -21.97 -3.53
CA GLY A 161 -14.31 -21.73 -2.11
C GLY A 161 -14.31 -20.25 -1.70
N GLU A 162 -14.49 -20.04 -0.41
CA GLU A 162 -14.36 -18.75 0.24
C GLU A 162 -12.90 -18.23 0.19
N PRO A 163 -12.66 -16.90 0.34
CA PRO A 163 -11.31 -16.36 0.43
C PRO A 163 -10.47 -17.08 1.49
N THR A 164 -9.28 -17.55 1.09
CA THR A 164 -8.37 -18.31 1.96
C THR A 164 -7.21 -17.45 2.43
N GLU A 165 -6.65 -17.83 3.57
CA GLU A 165 -5.43 -17.25 4.09
C GLU A 165 -4.27 -17.52 3.10
N VAL A 166 -3.46 -16.49 2.82
CA VAL A 166 -2.35 -16.60 1.89
C VAL A 166 -1.17 -17.32 2.55
N ASP A 167 -0.53 -18.21 1.80
CA ASP A 167 0.74 -18.80 2.20
C ASP A 167 1.83 -17.71 2.17
N PRO A 168 2.45 -17.35 3.32
CA PRO A 168 3.45 -16.28 3.40
C PRO A 168 4.70 -16.55 2.58
N ASP A 169 5.03 -17.80 2.31
CA ASP A 169 6.22 -18.21 1.54
C ASP A 169 5.97 -18.20 0.02
N SER A 170 4.71 -18.15 -0.41
CA SER A 170 4.36 -18.00 -1.82
C SER A 170 4.78 -16.65 -2.37
N THR A 171 4.90 -16.52 -3.69
CA THR A 171 5.16 -15.23 -4.35
C THR A 171 4.15 -14.16 -3.92
N THR A 172 2.86 -14.50 -3.98
CA THR A 172 1.78 -13.60 -3.53
C THR A 172 1.94 -13.23 -2.06
N GLY A 173 2.18 -14.21 -1.18
CA GLY A 173 2.37 -13.99 0.25
C GLY A 173 3.53 -13.04 0.52
N ARG A 174 4.68 -13.25 -0.12
CA ARG A 174 5.84 -12.36 -0.01
C ARG A 174 5.58 -10.95 -0.50
N LEU A 175 4.61 -10.73 -1.40
CA LEU A 175 4.19 -9.41 -1.87
C LEU A 175 3.14 -8.77 -0.97
N VAL A 176 2.19 -9.53 -0.42
CA VAL A 176 1.09 -8.95 0.36
C VAL A 176 1.34 -8.93 1.88
N GLU A 177 2.11 -9.91 2.42
CA GLU A 177 2.42 -10.00 3.84
C GLU A 177 3.61 -9.10 4.22
N ARG A 178 3.45 -7.78 4.03
CA ARG A 178 4.40 -6.74 4.43
C ARG A 178 3.83 -5.94 5.58
N HIS A 179 4.53 -5.99 6.70
CA HIS A 179 4.10 -5.35 7.95
C HIS A 179 4.86 -4.05 8.26
N ARG A 180 5.91 -3.74 7.50
CA ARG A 180 6.70 -2.53 7.66
C ARG A 180 6.65 -1.65 6.43
N TYR A 181 6.74 -0.35 6.65
CA TYR A 181 6.97 0.63 5.60
C TYR A 181 8.09 1.58 6.01
N PHE A 182 8.81 2.10 5.03
CA PHE A 182 9.95 2.95 5.25
C PHE A 182 9.75 4.31 4.60
N VAL A 183 10.11 5.38 5.33
CA VAL A 183 10.08 6.76 4.85
C VAL A 183 11.46 7.38 5.00
N PRO A 184 12.32 7.28 3.98
CA PRO A 184 13.64 7.91 3.98
C PRO A 184 13.56 9.43 3.97
N GLY A 185 14.59 10.10 4.51
CA GLY A 185 14.64 11.56 4.60
C GLY A 185 13.65 12.14 5.61
N ALA A 186 13.12 11.32 6.54
CA ALA A 186 12.34 11.79 7.65
C ALA A 186 13.22 12.68 8.56
N GLU A 187 12.66 13.78 9.04
CA GLU A 187 13.31 14.67 10.00
C GLU A 187 12.88 14.27 11.42
N ALA A 188 13.82 13.83 12.25
CA ALA A 188 13.58 13.50 13.66
C ALA A 188 12.85 14.62 14.42
N SER A 189 13.13 15.89 14.07
CA SER A 189 12.48 17.06 14.65
C SER A 189 10.96 17.13 14.42
N ARG A 190 10.44 16.47 13.37
CA ARG A 190 9.00 16.42 13.11
C ARG A 190 8.30 15.40 13.99
N LEU A 191 8.94 14.24 14.23
CA LEU A 191 8.41 13.20 15.11
C LEU A 191 8.43 13.62 16.58
N SER A 192 9.52 14.20 17.07
CA SER A 192 9.65 14.64 18.46
C SER A 192 8.54 15.61 18.87
N ARG A 193 8.14 16.51 17.98
CA ARG A 193 7.01 17.44 18.23
C ARG A 193 5.65 16.73 18.29
N THR A 194 5.51 15.59 17.66
CA THR A 194 4.23 14.85 17.56
C THR A 194 4.02 13.91 18.75
N VAL A 195 5.09 13.36 19.30
CA VAL A 195 5.04 12.37 20.40
C VAL A 195 5.30 13.00 21.78
N GLY A 196 5.45 14.32 21.86
CA GLY A 196 5.58 15.04 23.13
C GLY A 196 6.99 15.02 23.72
N GLY A 197 7.99 14.66 22.93
CA GLY A 197 9.40 14.78 23.33
C GLY A 197 9.88 16.23 23.33
N THR A 198 10.47 16.67 24.44
CA THR A 198 11.05 18.03 24.61
C THR A 198 12.53 18.09 24.24
N GLU A 199 13.11 17.00 23.78
CA GLU A 199 14.52 16.96 23.41
C GLU A 199 14.75 17.68 22.08
N ARG A 200 15.73 18.58 22.04
CA ARG A 200 16.25 19.18 20.81
C ARG A 200 17.02 18.10 20.05
N VAL A 201 16.31 17.33 19.25
CA VAL A 201 16.93 16.40 18.30
C VAL A 201 17.63 17.25 17.23
N ARG A 202 18.94 17.00 17.00
CA ARG A 202 19.69 17.54 15.87
C ARG A 202 18.94 17.22 14.57
N GLU A 203 19.12 18.03 13.54
CA GLU A 203 18.62 17.79 12.17
C GLU A 203 19.39 16.61 11.55
N GLU A 204 19.14 15.40 12.04
CA GLU A 204 19.69 14.19 11.49
C GLU A 204 18.68 13.63 10.50
N SER A 205 19.13 13.40 9.28
CA SER A 205 18.34 12.70 8.28
C SER A 205 18.40 11.19 8.57
N GLY A 206 17.25 10.54 8.57
CA GLY A 206 17.15 9.12 8.85
C GLY A 206 16.01 8.46 8.10
N VAL A 207 15.66 7.27 8.52
CA VAL A 207 14.52 6.51 8.00
C VAL A 207 13.48 6.36 9.10
N LEU A 208 12.24 6.80 8.82
CA LEU A 208 11.12 6.46 9.66
C LEU A 208 10.63 5.06 9.28
N VAL A 209 10.65 4.16 10.24
CA VAL A 209 10.12 2.80 10.14
C VAL A 209 8.75 2.79 10.79
N GLY A 210 7.73 2.46 9.99
CA GLY A 210 6.38 2.26 10.52
C GLY A 210 6.00 0.80 10.48
N GLU A 211 5.39 0.32 11.57
CA GLU A 211 4.91 -1.05 11.67
C GLU A 211 3.38 -1.09 11.71
N VAL A 212 2.83 -2.05 10.97
CA VAL A 212 1.38 -2.29 10.86
C VAL A 212 1.09 -3.74 11.22
N THR A 213 0.20 -3.95 12.18
CA THR A 213 -0.34 -5.28 12.47
C THR A 213 -1.70 -5.47 11.82
N ARG A 214 -1.94 -6.67 11.35
CA ARG A 214 -3.22 -7.17 10.83
C ARG A 214 -3.23 -8.69 10.86
N ASP A 215 -4.40 -9.28 10.75
CA ASP A 215 -4.52 -10.70 10.46
C ASP A 215 -3.96 -10.99 9.05
N PRO A 216 -3.49 -12.22 8.78
CA PRO A 216 -3.05 -12.63 7.46
C PRO A 216 -4.11 -12.32 6.39
N TRP A 217 -3.67 -11.95 5.20
CA TRP A 217 -4.58 -11.69 4.10
C TRP A 217 -5.36 -12.94 3.71
N ARG A 218 -6.66 -12.76 3.54
CA ARG A 218 -7.53 -13.76 2.90
C ARG A 218 -7.79 -13.31 1.48
N LEU A 219 -7.28 -14.06 0.54
CA LEU A 219 -7.29 -13.73 -0.88
C LEU A 219 -8.21 -14.65 -1.67
N ALA A 220 -8.77 -14.12 -2.73
CA ALA A 220 -9.53 -14.85 -3.73
C ALA A 220 -9.08 -14.43 -5.13
N PRO A 221 -9.20 -15.31 -6.13
CA PRO A 221 -9.03 -14.95 -7.51
C PRO A 221 -10.03 -13.88 -7.93
N VAL A 222 -9.65 -13.08 -8.91
CA VAL A 222 -10.45 -11.96 -9.36
C VAL A 222 -10.36 -11.77 -10.87
N ASP A 223 -11.52 -11.59 -11.52
CA ASP A 223 -11.58 -11.04 -12.86
C ASP A 223 -11.52 -9.52 -12.76
N ALA A 224 -10.50 -8.91 -13.33
CA ALA A 224 -10.36 -7.46 -13.29
C ALA A 224 -10.02 -6.88 -14.66
N SER A 225 -10.58 -5.69 -14.91
CA SER A 225 -10.26 -4.85 -16.05
C SER A 225 -9.75 -3.50 -15.54
N LEU A 226 -8.48 -3.22 -15.76
CA LEU A 226 -7.86 -1.94 -15.48
C LEU A 226 -8.16 -1.01 -16.65
N ARG A 227 -9.15 -0.13 -16.49
CA ARG A 227 -9.59 0.80 -17.54
C ARG A 227 -8.64 1.97 -17.72
N THR A 228 -8.01 2.38 -16.63
CA THR A 228 -7.04 3.47 -16.61
C THR A 228 -6.11 3.25 -15.43
N ASN A 229 -4.82 3.31 -15.69
CA ASN A 229 -3.78 3.40 -14.67
C ASN A 229 -2.71 4.36 -15.18
N THR A 230 -2.71 5.59 -14.68
CA THR A 230 -1.69 6.60 -14.98
C THR A 230 -0.89 6.98 -13.73
N LEU A 231 -0.85 6.09 -12.73
CA LEU A 231 -0.04 6.30 -11.52
C LEU A 231 1.44 6.27 -11.85
N PHE A 232 1.85 5.34 -12.71
CA PHE A 232 3.25 5.16 -13.12
C PHE A 232 3.70 6.34 -13.99
N ASP A 233 2.91 6.78 -14.97
CA ASP A 233 3.20 7.97 -15.78
C ASP A 233 3.36 9.22 -14.90
N ALA A 234 2.47 9.36 -13.91
CA ALA A 234 2.54 10.47 -12.96
C ALA A 234 3.75 10.42 -12.03
N ALA A 235 4.41 9.28 -11.93
CA ALA A 235 5.67 9.06 -11.23
C ALA A 235 6.89 9.12 -12.16
N GLY A 236 6.69 9.47 -13.45
CA GLY A 236 7.76 9.55 -14.46
C GLY A 236 8.29 8.18 -14.91
N ARG A 237 7.45 7.15 -14.86
CA ARG A 237 7.78 5.78 -15.25
C ARG A 237 7.03 5.39 -16.51
N ASP A 238 7.65 4.60 -17.35
CA ASP A 238 7.02 4.06 -18.54
C ASP A 238 5.88 3.11 -18.21
N PRO A 239 4.85 3.00 -19.09
CA PRO A 239 3.83 1.98 -18.98
C PRO A 239 4.45 0.58 -18.89
N LEU A 240 3.84 -0.29 -18.08
CA LEU A 240 4.31 -1.65 -17.89
C LEU A 240 3.68 -2.57 -18.93
N ASP A 241 4.52 -3.25 -19.70
CA ASP A 241 4.09 -4.22 -20.74
C ASP A 241 3.75 -5.60 -20.14
N ALA A 242 4.18 -5.88 -18.91
CA ALA A 242 3.91 -7.16 -18.26
C ALA A 242 2.46 -7.28 -17.81
N GLU A 243 1.88 -8.47 -17.96
CA GLU A 243 0.58 -8.78 -17.37
C GLU A 243 0.68 -8.76 -15.84
N PRO A 244 -0.22 -8.06 -15.13
CA PRO A 244 -0.20 -8.03 -13.69
C PRO A 244 -0.75 -9.31 -13.09
N ALA A 245 -0.18 -9.73 -11.96
CA ALA A 245 -0.85 -10.64 -11.04
C ALA A 245 -1.94 -9.89 -10.27
N LEU A 246 -3.11 -10.48 -10.17
CA LEU A 246 -4.31 -9.87 -9.61
C LEU A 246 -4.84 -10.71 -8.45
N GLU A 247 -5.11 -10.06 -7.32
CA GLU A 247 -5.70 -10.70 -6.15
C GLU A 247 -6.78 -9.81 -5.54
N TYR A 248 -7.74 -10.43 -4.89
CA TYR A 248 -8.83 -9.74 -4.21
C TYR A 248 -8.89 -10.13 -2.74
N SER A 249 -9.14 -9.17 -1.86
CA SER A 249 -9.53 -9.42 -0.48
C SER A 249 -10.82 -8.68 -0.14
N PRO A 250 -11.82 -9.37 0.46
CA PRO A 250 -13.09 -8.72 0.77
C PRO A 250 -12.97 -7.67 1.88
N ARG A 251 -12.05 -7.89 2.83
CA ARG A 251 -11.89 -7.04 4.00
C ARG A 251 -10.53 -7.25 4.66
N TYR A 252 -10.01 -6.19 5.24
CA TYR A 252 -8.92 -6.25 6.21
C TYR A 252 -9.18 -5.30 7.37
N GLU A 253 -8.52 -5.58 8.48
CA GLU A 253 -8.37 -4.66 9.59
C GLU A 253 -6.88 -4.51 9.89
N SER A 254 -6.40 -3.29 10.00
CA SER A 254 -5.01 -3.00 10.32
C SER A 254 -4.87 -1.94 11.40
N ARG A 255 -3.77 -2.00 12.12
CA ARG A 255 -3.40 -1.05 13.17
C ARG A 255 -1.96 -0.61 12.97
N VAL A 256 -1.71 0.68 13.03
CA VAL A 256 -0.34 1.20 13.08
C VAL A 256 0.11 1.07 14.52
N VAL A 257 1.08 0.20 14.78
CA VAL A 257 1.48 -0.16 16.15
C VAL A 257 2.75 0.51 16.61
N ASP A 258 3.66 0.80 15.70
CA ASP A 258 4.92 1.45 16.03
C ASP A 258 5.37 2.42 14.95
N LEU A 259 6.14 3.42 15.38
CA LEU A 259 6.79 4.41 14.54
C LEU A 259 8.16 4.68 15.15
N GLU A 260 9.19 4.13 14.56
CA GLU A 260 10.57 4.27 14.99
C GLU A 260 11.34 5.15 14.01
N PHE A 261 12.14 6.07 14.53
CA PHE A 261 13.08 6.82 13.73
C PHE A 261 14.49 6.24 13.90
N VAL A 262 15.05 5.75 12.81
CA VAL A 262 16.41 5.24 12.76
C VAL A 262 17.31 6.30 12.14
N SER A 263 18.21 6.85 12.95
CA SER A 263 19.25 7.78 12.50
C SER A 263 20.24 7.04 11.61
N ARG A 264 20.66 7.67 10.51
CA ARG A 264 21.86 7.22 9.80
C ARG A 264 23.04 7.99 10.32
N ASP A 265 23.90 7.34 11.06
CA ASP A 265 25.23 7.87 11.31
C ASP A 265 25.93 8.00 9.96
N THR A 266 26.24 9.24 9.58
CA THR A 266 27.13 9.53 8.45
C THR A 266 28.53 9.18 8.91
N GLU A 267 29.04 7.98 8.54
CA GLU A 267 30.48 7.70 8.60
C GLU A 267 31.26 8.63 7.65
#